data_2c51f5331a6d040d8b579a9028a116f6
#
_entry.id   2c51f5331a6d040d8b579a9028a116f6
#
_cell.length_a   1.000
_cell.length_b   1.000
_cell.length_c   1.000
_cell.angle_alpha   90.00
_cell.angle_beta   90.00
_cell.angle_gamma   90.00
#
_symmetry.space_group_name_H-M   'P 1'
#
loop_
_entity.id
_entity.type
_entity.pdbx_description
1 polymer ?
#
loop_
_entity_poly.entity_id
_entity_poly.type
_entity_poly.pdbx_seq_one_letter_code
_entity_poly.pdbx_strand_id
1 'polypeptide(L)'
;ETPDIVVVDEAESGEELLEKIRGVDISLAILDISLPGKGGLEILKQLRDERPKLPVLILTVLPEEHYAVRFFKAGASGFITKESSTDLIYSAVRKVAEGGKYASPEITEKLAFDFSKSDRPAHEKLSDREHQVFIMLAKGESPTEIGKELSLSVKTISTHRSRILDKMQMKKNAELIHYAISQQLLQ
;
A
#
# COMPACT_ATOMS: atom_id res chain seq x y z
N GLU A 1 -17.41 -21.28 2.93
CA GLU A 1 -17.12 -21.57 1.51
C GLU A 1 -18.08 -20.75 0.65
N THR A 2 -17.53 -19.95 -0.26
CA THR A 2 -18.31 -19.17 -1.24
C THR A 2 -18.21 -19.89 -2.57
N PRO A 3 -19.30 -20.45 -3.11
CA PRO A 3 -19.26 -21.33 -4.29
C PRO A 3 -18.80 -20.61 -5.58
N ASP A 4 -18.79 -19.29 -5.59
CA ASP A 4 -18.41 -18.43 -6.71
C ASP A 4 -16.96 -17.91 -6.65
N ILE A 5 -16.22 -18.17 -5.57
CA ILE A 5 -14.83 -17.72 -5.39
C ILE A 5 -13.93 -18.93 -5.21
N VAL A 6 -12.95 -19.06 -6.09
CA VAL A 6 -11.96 -20.15 -6.04
C VAL A 6 -10.57 -19.52 -5.93
N VAL A 7 -9.81 -19.91 -4.92
CA VAL A 7 -8.39 -19.61 -4.80
C VAL A 7 -7.65 -20.55 -5.76
N VAL A 8 -7.03 -19.98 -6.79
CA VAL A 8 -6.34 -20.73 -7.84
C VAL A 8 -4.89 -21.00 -7.46
N ASP A 9 -4.23 -20.04 -6.84
CA ASP A 9 -2.85 -20.16 -6.34
C ASP A 9 -2.59 -19.14 -5.24
N GLU A 10 -1.52 -19.35 -4.47
CA GLU A 10 -1.08 -18.49 -3.38
C GLU A 10 0.42 -18.21 -3.50
N ALA A 11 0.88 -17.04 -3.06
CA ALA A 11 2.27 -16.63 -3.05
C ALA A 11 2.66 -16.02 -1.70
N GLU A 12 3.82 -16.38 -1.19
CA GLU A 12 4.34 -15.90 0.10
C GLU A 12 5.16 -14.61 -0.05
N SER A 13 5.46 -14.20 -1.29
CA SER A 13 6.19 -12.96 -1.59
C SER A 13 5.69 -12.30 -2.87
N GLY A 14 6.01 -11.01 -3.03
CA GLY A 14 5.66 -10.29 -4.25
C GLY A 14 6.39 -10.82 -5.49
N GLU A 15 7.63 -11.28 -5.33
CA GLU A 15 8.42 -11.89 -6.41
C GLU A 15 7.78 -13.20 -6.89
N GLU A 16 7.39 -14.06 -5.97
CA GLU A 16 6.69 -15.32 -6.28
C GLU A 16 5.35 -15.05 -6.98
N LEU A 17 4.60 -14.04 -6.51
CA LEU A 17 3.36 -13.62 -7.18
C LEU A 17 3.62 -13.26 -8.67
N LEU A 18 4.66 -12.46 -8.95
CA LEU A 18 5.00 -12.04 -10.31
C LEU A 18 5.42 -13.22 -11.20
N GLU A 19 6.07 -14.24 -10.63
CA GLU A 19 6.42 -15.45 -11.37
C GLU A 19 5.18 -16.29 -11.70
N LYS A 20 4.34 -16.55 -10.70
CA LYS A 20 3.15 -17.39 -10.84
C LYS A 20 2.11 -16.79 -11.77
N ILE A 21 1.90 -15.48 -11.70
CA ILE A 21 0.84 -14.79 -12.44
C ILE A 21 0.99 -14.87 -13.97
N ARG A 22 2.18 -15.19 -14.47
CA ARG A 22 2.46 -15.31 -15.92
C ARG A 22 1.78 -16.51 -16.56
N GLY A 23 1.60 -17.59 -15.80
CA GLY A 23 1.09 -18.86 -16.30
C GLY A 23 -0.34 -19.20 -15.89
N VAL A 24 -1.00 -18.33 -15.09
CA VAL A 24 -2.31 -18.63 -14.50
C VAL A 24 -3.38 -17.69 -15.04
N ASP A 25 -4.52 -18.26 -15.42
CA ASP A 25 -5.71 -17.48 -15.79
C ASP A 25 -6.53 -17.18 -14.52
N ILE A 26 -6.52 -15.92 -14.11
CA ILE A 26 -7.22 -15.43 -12.92
C ILE A 26 -8.01 -14.16 -13.20
N SER A 27 -9.14 -14.02 -12.54
CA SER A 27 -10.02 -12.85 -12.65
C SER A 27 -9.61 -11.70 -11.74
N LEU A 28 -8.83 -11.98 -10.69
CA LEU A 28 -8.46 -11.02 -9.65
C LEU A 28 -7.17 -11.47 -8.96
N ALA A 29 -6.27 -10.54 -8.64
CA ALA A 29 -5.19 -10.74 -7.68
C ALA A 29 -5.52 -10.01 -6.37
N ILE A 30 -5.34 -10.69 -5.23
CA ILE A 30 -5.40 -10.07 -3.90
C ILE A 30 -3.95 -9.88 -3.44
N LEU A 31 -3.58 -8.66 -3.10
CA LEU A 31 -2.22 -8.31 -2.71
C LEU A 31 -2.19 -7.79 -1.28
N ASP A 32 -1.48 -8.52 -0.40
CA ASP A 32 -1.09 -7.97 0.90
C ASP A 32 0.18 -7.12 0.75
N ILE A 33 0.09 -5.87 1.14
CA ILE A 33 1.21 -4.93 1.06
C ILE A 33 2.15 -5.00 2.26
N SER A 34 1.82 -5.83 3.25
CA SER A 34 2.65 -6.09 4.44
C SER A 34 3.65 -7.24 4.22
N LEU A 35 3.63 -7.91 3.07
CA LEU A 35 4.53 -9.00 2.76
C LEU A 35 6.00 -8.57 2.75
N PRO A 36 6.92 -9.44 3.17
CA PRO A 36 8.36 -9.17 3.11
C PRO A 36 8.86 -9.05 1.66
N GLY A 37 10.01 -8.40 1.49
CA GLY A 37 10.65 -8.24 0.19
C GLY A 37 10.38 -6.89 -0.46
N LYS A 38 10.04 -6.88 -1.73
CA LYS A 38 9.70 -5.65 -2.47
C LYS A 38 8.43 -5.02 -1.91
N GLY A 39 8.39 -3.69 -1.85
CA GLY A 39 7.21 -2.97 -1.36
C GLY A 39 5.97 -3.25 -2.21
N GLY A 40 4.79 -3.37 -1.57
CA GLY A 40 3.54 -3.72 -2.24
C GLY A 40 3.16 -2.83 -3.43
N LEU A 41 3.54 -1.54 -3.41
CA LEU A 41 3.31 -0.63 -4.55
C LEU A 41 4.25 -0.93 -5.73
N GLU A 42 5.48 -1.34 -5.46
CA GLU A 42 6.40 -1.77 -6.51
C GLU A 42 5.88 -3.02 -7.20
N ILE A 43 5.39 -3.97 -6.43
CA ILE A 43 4.73 -5.18 -6.95
C ILE A 43 3.49 -4.81 -7.77
N LEU A 44 2.63 -3.91 -7.26
CA LEU A 44 1.45 -3.45 -7.99
C LEU A 44 1.82 -2.82 -9.33
N LYS A 45 2.86 -1.99 -9.39
CA LYS A 45 3.34 -1.38 -10.64
C LYS A 45 3.81 -2.44 -11.63
N GLN A 46 4.63 -3.40 -11.18
CA GLN A 46 5.08 -4.49 -12.02
C GLN A 46 3.90 -5.35 -12.52
N LEU A 47 2.89 -5.62 -11.67
CA LEU A 47 1.65 -6.27 -12.09
C LEU A 47 0.91 -5.48 -13.17
N ARG A 48 0.88 -4.15 -13.06
CA ARG A 48 0.26 -3.28 -14.07
C ARG A 48 1.00 -3.31 -15.40
N ASP A 49 2.33 -3.38 -15.35
CA ASP A 49 3.16 -3.48 -16.57
C ASP A 49 2.98 -4.85 -17.26
N GLU A 50 2.96 -5.95 -16.50
CA GLU A 50 2.83 -7.31 -17.04
C GLU A 50 1.37 -7.70 -17.39
N ARG A 51 0.40 -7.32 -16.56
CA ARG A 51 -1.02 -7.65 -16.68
C ARG A 51 -1.90 -6.41 -16.50
N PRO A 52 -1.92 -5.44 -17.45
CA PRO A 52 -2.58 -4.14 -17.31
C PRO A 52 -4.08 -4.22 -16.98
N LYS A 53 -4.75 -5.28 -17.46
CA LYS A 53 -6.20 -5.49 -17.29
C LYS A 53 -6.57 -6.30 -16.05
N LEU A 54 -5.62 -6.94 -15.39
CA LEU A 54 -5.91 -7.77 -14.23
C LEU A 54 -6.36 -6.90 -13.06
N PRO A 55 -7.56 -7.06 -12.50
CA PRO A 55 -7.97 -6.34 -11.30
C PRO A 55 -7.08 -6.72 -10.11
N VAL A 56 -6.68 -5.73 -9.30
CA VAL A 56 -5.90 -5.96 -8.07
C VAL A 56 -6.63 -5.35 -6.89
N LEU A 57 -6.98 -6.18 -5.91
CA LEU A 57 -7.53 -5.78 -4.61
C LEU A 57 -6.42 -5.81 -3.57
N ILE A 58 -6.19 -4.69 -2.93
CA ILE A 58 -5.28 -4.61 -1.77
C ILE A 58 -6.02 -5.08 -0.54
N LEU A 59 -5.45 -6.06 0.18
CA LEU A 59 -5.97 -6.58 1.44
C LEU A 59 -4.85 -6.55 2.49
N THR A 60 -4.92 -5.66 3.48
CA THR A 60 -3.81 -5.40 4.39
C THR A 60 -4.28 -5.05 5.81
N VAL A 61 -3.39 -5.15 6.79
CA VAL A 61 -3.62 -4.64 8.15
C VAL A 61 -3.33 -3.13 8.28
N LEU A 62 -2.74 -2.51 7.24
CA LEU A 62 -2.39 -1.08 7.29
C LEU A 62 -3.62 -0.20 7.12
N PRO A 63 -3.67 0.95 7.84
CA PRO A 63 -4.81 1.87 7.80
C PRO A 63 -5.09 2.40 6.39
N GLU A 64 -6.34 2.33 5.98
CA GLU A 64 -6.80 2.74 4.64
C GLU A 64 -6.50 4.22 4.34
N GLU A 65 -6.70 5.09 5.31
CA GLU A 65 -6.54 6.54 5.19
C GLU A 65 -5.14 7.01 4.80
N HIS A 66 -4.11 6.20 5.04
CA HIS A 66 -2.71 6.53 4.77
C HIS A 66 -2.19 5.92 3.47
N TYR A 67 -2.79 4.83 3.01
CA TYR A 67 -2.26 4.03 1.92
C TYR A 67 -3.16 3.98 0.69
N ALA A 68 -4.49 3.94 0.87
CA ALA A 68 -5.42 3.64 -0.21
C ALA A 68 -5.30 4.58 -1.41
N VAL A 69 -5.29 5.91 -1.21
CA VAL A 69 -5.18 6.90 -2.30
C VAL A 69 -3.94 6.63 -3.17
N ARG A 70 -2.82 6.29 -2.53
CA ARG A 70 -1.56 6.01 -3.22
C ARG A 70 -1.64 4.74 -4.06
N PHE A 71 -2.27 3.69 -3.54
CA PHE A 71 -2.48 2.43 -4.27
C PHE A 71 -3.47 2.60 -5.42
N PHE A 72 -4.54 3.37 -5.23
CA PHE A 72 -5.46 3.71 -6.33
C PHE A 72 -4.76 4.49 -7.45
N LYS A 73 -3.91 5.47 -7.12
CA LYS A 73 -3.09 6.20 -8.10
C LYS A 73 -2.12 5.28 -8.86
N ALA A 74 -1.64 4.22 -8.22
CA ALA A 74 -0.78 3.22 -8.84
C ALA A 74 -1.55 2.15 -9.62
N GLY A 75 -2.87 2.23 -9.65
CA GLY A 75 -3.71 1.35 -10.45
C GLY A 75 -4.41 0.22 -9.69
N ALA A 76 -4.44 0.22 -8.36
CA ALA A 76 -5.28 -0.71 -7.61
C ALA A 76 -6.75 -0.58 -8.03
N SER A 77 -7.46 -1.70 -8.06
CA SER A 77 -8.89 -1.75 -8.33
C SER A 77 -9.73 -1.66 -7.05
N GLY A 78 -9.14 -2.02 -5.92
CA GLY A 78 -9.78 -1.86 -4.62
C GLY A 78 -8.76 -1.86 -3.49
N PHE A 79 -9.19 -1.38 -2.34
CA PHE A 79 -8.44 -1.39 -1.08
C PHE A 79 -9.40 -1.75 0.05
N ILE A 80 -9.01 -2.69 0.91
CA ILE A 80 -9.77 -3.12 2.07
C ILE A 80 -8.82 -3.59 3.17
N THR A 81 -9.17 -3.34 4.42
CA THR A 81 -8.38 -3.80 5.56
C THR A 81 -8.76 -5.22 5.98
N LYS A 82 -7.80 -5.98 6.54
CA LYS A 82 -8.03 -7.32 7.09
C LYS A 82 -8.96 -7.31 8.33
N GLU A 83 -9.16 -6.14 8.93
CA GLU A 83 -10.08 -5.93 10.05
C GLU A 83 -11.55 -5.82 9.60
N SER A 84 -11.80 -5.67 8.30
CA SER A 84 -13.14 -5.64 7.74
C SER A 84 -13.84 -6.99 7.93
N SER A 85 -15.16 -6.97 8.03
CA SER A 85 -15.92 -8.21 8.12
C SER A 85 -15.72 -9.08 6.87
N THR A 86 -15.83 -10.39 7.06
CA THR A 86 -15.70 -11.36 5.97
C THR A 86 -16.65 -11.07 4.81
N ASP A 87 -17.88 -10.64 5.11
CA ASP A 87 -18.89 -10.29 4.09
C ASP A 87 -18.47 -9.09 3.25
N LEU A 88 -17.83 -8.08 3.88
CA LEU A 88 -17.29 -6.93 3.16
C LEU A 88 -16.12 -7.32 2.26
N ILE A 89 -15.24 -8.21 2.74
CA ILE A 89 -14.12 -8.73 1.93
C ILE A 89 -14.66 -9.46 0.70
N TYR A 90 -15.63 -10.37 0.85
CA TYR A 90 -16.23 -11.06 -0.28
C TYR A 90 -16.98 -10.11 -1.24
N SER A 91 -17.66 -9.10 -0.71
CA SER A 91 -18.30 -8.07 -1.52
C SER A 91 -17.28 -7.29 -2.36
N ALA A 92 -16.14 -6.92 -1.75
CA ALA A 92 -15.04 -6.24 -2.44
C ALA A 92 -14.45 -7.13 -3.55
N VAL A 93 -14.21 -8.41 -3.25
CA VAL A 93 -13.69 -9.40 -4.23
C VAL A 93 -14.61 -9.49 -5.44
N ARG A 94 -15.91 -9.70 -5.24
CA ARG A 94 -16.88 -9.81 -6.35
C ARG A 94 -16.92 -8.53 -7.19
N LYS A 95 -17.08 -7.38 -6.54
CA LYS A 95 -17.15 -6.08 -7.22
C LYS A 95 -15.89 -5.81 -8.07
N VAL A 96 -14.71 -6.13 -7.53
CA VAL A 96 -13.43 -5.89 -8.22
C VAL A 96 -13.22 -6.92 -9.35
N ALA A 97 -13.59 -8.18 -9.15
CA ALA A 97 -13.51 -9.22 -10.19
C ALA A 97 -14.42 -8.90 -11.40
N GLU A 98 -15.56 -8.26 -11.19
CA GLU A 98 -16.48 -7.76 -12.21
C GLU A 98 -15.99 -6.48 -12.92
N GLY A 99 -14.77 -6.01 -12.59
CA GLY A 99 -14.18 -4.80 -13.16
C GLY A 99 -14.55 -3.49 -12.45
N GLY A 100 -15.31 -3.56 -11.35
CA GLY A 100 -15.64 -2.40 -10.52
C GLY A 100 -14.47 -1.91 -9.67
N LYS A 101 -14.70 -0.82 -8.96
CA LYS A 101 -13.76 -0.27 -7.97
C LYS A 101 -14.34 -0.41 -6.56
N TYR A 102 -13.50 -0.75 -5.58
CA TYR A 102 -13.92 -0.86 -4.18
C TYR A 102 -13.05 0.03 -3.29
N ALA A 103 -13.69 1.02 -2.66
CA ALA A 103 -13.08 1.91 -1.67
C ALA A 103 -14.16 2.27 -0.63
N SER A 104 -13.72 2.66 0.58
CA SER A 104 -14.61 3.26 1.56
C SER A 104 -15.14 4.62 1.07
N PRO A 105 -16.27 5.12 1.61
CA PRO A 105 -16.79 6.44 1.28
C PRO A 105 -15.74 7.54 1.52
N GLU A 106 -14.99 7.46 2.61
CA GLU A 106 -13.95 8.42 3.01
C GLU A 106 -12.81 8.47 1.97
N ILE A 107 -12.39 7.33 1.46
CA ILE A 107 -11.34 7.27 0.43
C ILE A 107 -11.89 7.74 -0.91
N THR A 108 -13.13 7.43 -1.23
CA THR A 108 -13.77 7.92 -2.45
C THR A 108 -13.83 9.44 -2.47
N GLU A 109 -14.16 10.08 -1.35
CA GLU A 109 -14.15 11.52 -1.20
C GLU A 109 -12.73 12.10 -1.35
N LYS A 110 -11.73 11.51 -0.65
CA LYS A 110 -10.32 11.91 -0.79
C LYS A 110 -9.84 11.82 -2.24
N LEU A 111 -10.17 10.76 -2.95
CA LEU A 111 -9.81 10.61 -4.37
C LEU A 111 -10.43 11.71 -5.24
N ALA A 112 -11.71 12.05 -5.01
CA ALA A 112 -12.39 13.12 -5.76
C ALA A 112 -11.73 14.49 -5.53
N PHE A 113 -11.31 14.81 -4.31
CA PHE A 113 -10.60 16.05 -3.99
C PHE A 113 -9.16 16.09 -4.51
N ASP A 114 -8.49 14.95 -4.56
CA ASP A 114 -7.07 14.86 -4.93
C ASP A 114 -6.83 15.06 -6.44
N PHE A 115 -7.82 14.77 -7.27
CA PHE A 115 -7.78 15.13 -8.70
C PHE A 115 -7.80 16.64 -8.96
N SER A 116 -8.11 17.45 -7.96
CA SER A 116 -8.23 18.91 -8.08
C SER A 116 -7.00 19.70 -7.64
N LYS A 117 -5.96 19.08 -7.05
CA LYS A 117 -4.78 19.77 -6.53
C LYS A 117 -3.51 19.46 -7.30
N SER A 118 -2.91 20.52 -7.90
CA SER A 118 -1.61 20.46 -8.58
C SER A 118 -0.39 20.47 -7.65
N ASP A 119 -0.58 20.65 -6.34
CA ASP A 119 0.52 20.71 -5.36
C ASP A 119 0.53 19.44 -4.51
N ARG A 120 1.40 18.48 -4.87
CA ARG A 120 1.51 17.21 -4.14
C ARG A 120 2.18 17.43 -2.78
N PRO A 121 1.56 16.98 -1.67
CA PRO A 121 2.18 16.99 -0.34
C PRO A 121 3.57 16.34 -0.35
N ALA A 122 4.48 16.82 0.51
CA ALA A 122 5.87 16.34 0.51
C ALA A 122 6.00 14.81 0.70
N HIS A 123 5.13 14.20 1.51
CA HIS A 123 5.12 12.75 1.75
C HIS A 123 4.71 11.92 0.52
N GLU A 124 4.01 12.49 -0.45
CA GLU A 124 3.68 11.81 -1.71
C GLU A 124 4.89 11.65 -2.66
N LYS A 125 5.99 12.37 -2.42
CA LYS A 125 7.26 12.23 -3.16
C LYS A 125 8.07 11.01 -2.70
N LEU A 126 7.69 10.41 -1.58
CA LEU A 126 8.36 9.23 -1.02
C LEU A 126 8.02 7.98 -1.82
N SER A 127 8.99 7.07 -1.97
CA SER A 127 8.68 5.69 -2.40
C SER A 127 7.88 4.99 -1.31
N ASP A 128 7.28 3.85 -1.61
CA ASP A 128 6.45 3.12 -0.61
C ASP A 128 7.22 2.75 0.61
N ARG A 129 8.42 2.24 0.40
CA ARG A 129 9.27 1.84 1.51
C ARG A 129 9.69 3.04 2.34
N GLU A 130 9.97 4.16 1.70
CA GLU A 130 10.24 5.41 2.39
C GLU A 130 8.99 5.93 3.12
N HIS A 131 7.80 5.84 2.51
CA HIS A 131 6.55 6.25 3.15
C HIS A 131 6.23 5.35 4.35
N GLN A 132 6.39 4.03 4.24
CA GLN A 132 6.21 3.09 5.35
C GLN A 132 7.16 3.42 6.50
N VAL A 133 8.46 3.57 6.22
CA VAL A 133 9.47 3.96 7.21
C VAL A 133 9.18 5.34 7.81
N PHE A 134 8.70 6.30 6.99
CA PHE A 134 8.30 7.64 7.46
C PHE A 134 7.19 7.57 8.51
N ILE A 135 6.11 6.81 8.25
CA ILE A 135 4.99 6.67 9.21
C ILE A 135 5.46 6.04 10.52
N MET A 136 6.30 5.00 10.47
CA MET A 136 6.84 4.33 11.67
C MET A 136 7.76 5.26 12.46
N LEU A 137 8.66 5.99 11.79
CA LEU A 137 9.49 7.03 12.43
C LEU A 137 8.64 8.13 13.07
N ALA A 138 7.57 8.53 12.43
CA ALA A 138 6.67 9.55 12.94
C ALA A 138 5.84 9.06 14.13
N LYS A 139 5.58 7.77 14.26
CA LYS A 139 5.00 7.11 15.44
C LYS A 139 5.99 7.00 16.60
N GLY A 140 7.27 7.34 16.38
CA GLY A 140 8.32 7.30 17.41
C GLY A 140 9.07 5.98 17.48
N GLU A 141 8.87 5.06 16.53
CA GLU A 141 9.58 3.80 16.49
C GLU A 141 11.07 4.01 16.20
N SER A 142 11.92 3.24 16.88
CA SER A 142 13.36 3.26 16.66
C SER A 142 13.73 2.54 15.36
N PRO A 143 14.86 2.87 14.73
CA PRO A 143 15.36 2.16 13.55
C PRO A 143 15.52 0.64 13.76
N THR A 144 15.74 0.20 15.00
CA THR A 144 15.87 -1.22 15.35
C THR A 144 14.51 -1.92 15.31
N GLU A 145 13.47 -1.30 15.87
CA GLU A 145 12.09 -1.82 15.85
C GLU A 145 11.57 -1.87 14.42
N ILE A 146 11.73 -0.78 13.67
CA ILE A 146 11.35 -0.72 12.25
C ILE A 146 12.08 -1.80 11.43
N GLY A 147 13.38 -1.97 11.67
CA GLY A 147 14.17 -3.00 10.99
C GLY A 147 13.67 -4.41 11.27
N LYS A 148 13.27 -4.70 12.51
CA LYS A 148 12.69 -5.99 12.91
C LYS A 148 11.33 -6.21 12.23
N GLU A 149 10.44 -5.24 12.27
CA GLU A 149 9.10 -5.34 11.70
C GLU A 149 9.14 -5.50 10.17
N LEU A 150 10.00 -4.72 9.51
CA LEU A 150 10.10 -4.72 8.05
C LEU A 150 11.10 -5.77 7.50
N SER A 151 11.71 -6.62 8.36
CA SER A 151 12.75 -7.58 8.00
C SER A 151 13.94 -6.94 7.26
N LEU A 152 14.35 -5.74 7.69
CA LEU A 152 15.46 -4.96 7.14
C LEU A 152 16.57 -4.71 8.16
N SER A 153 17.82 -4.51 7.68
CA SER A 153 18.91 -4.09 8.54
C SER A 153 18.70 -2.65 9.04
N VAL A 154 19.18 -2.34 10.26
CA VAL A 154 19.17 -0.98 10.81
C VAL A 154 19.90 0.01 9.88
N LYS A 155 20.94 -0.45 9.17
CA LYS A 155 21.67 0.34 8.17
C LYS A 155 20.75 0.71 7.00
N THR A 156 19.91 -0.22 6.54
CA THR A 156 18.93 0.01 5.48
C THR A 156 17.88 1.02 5.92
N ILE A 157 17.35 0.90 7.14
CA ILE A 157 16.41 1.88 7.72
C ILE A 157 17.06 3.27 7.82
N SER A 158 18.31 3.37 8.26
CA SER A 158 19.03 4.65 8.32
C SER A 158 19.20 5.29 6.93
N THR A 159 19.41 4.48 5.89
CA THR A 159 19.46 4.96 4.50
C THR A 159 18.11 5.48 4.04
N HIS A 160 17.02 4.76 4.32
CA HIS A 160 15.66 5.25 4.02
C HIS A 160 15.37 6.55 4.77
N ARG A 161 15.71 6.63 6.06
CA ARG A 161 15.52 7.86 6.85
C ARG A 161 16.23 9.06 6.22
N SER A 162 17.49 8.93 5.79
CA SER A 162 18.20 10.02 5.12
C SER A 162 17.48 10.46 3.85
N ARG A 163 17.08 9.51 3.00
CA ARG A 163 16.35 9.83 1.77
C ARG A 163 14.99 10.47 2.02
N ILE A 164 14.29 10.09 3.09
CA ILE A 164 13.03 10.70 3.51
C ILE A 164 13.25 12.17 3.86
N LEU A 165 14.24 12.44 4.73
CA LEU A 165 14.58 13.80 5.14
C LEU A 165 14.93 14.69 3.93
N ASP A 166 15.76 14.18 3.02
CA ASP A 166 16.16 14.89 1.79
C ASP A 166 14.95 15.18 0.89
N LYS A 167 14.12 14.18 0.59
CA LYS A 167 12.96 14.33 -0.29
C LYS A 167 11.88 15.26 0.28
N MET A 168 11.71 15.24 1.60
CA MET A 168 10.76 16.10 2.31
C MET A 168 11.35 17.47 2.66
N GLN A 169 12.64 17.70 2.35
CA GLN A 169 13.39 18.92 2.69
C GLN A 169 13.38 19.23 4.18
N MET A 170 13.55 18.19 5.01
CA MET A 170 13.58 18.25 6.47
C MET A 170 14.96 17.83 7.00
N LYS A 171 15.33 18.31 8.19
CA LYS A 171 16.66 18.08 8.78
C LYS A 171 16.65 17.11 9.95
N LYS A 172 15.51 16.97 10.64
CA LYS A 172 15.38 16.22 11.89
C LYS A 172 14.11 15.39 11.93
N ASN A 173 14.13 14.27 12.67
CA ASN A 173 12.93 13.46 12.89
C ASN A 173 11.78 14.25 13.52
N ALA A 174 12.08 15.21 14.40
CA ALA A 174 11.05 16.05 14.99
C ALA A 174 10.21 16.82 13.94
N GLU A 175 10.81 17.19 12.80
CA GLU A 175 10.12 17.84 11.70
C GLU A 175 9.21 16.86 10.97
N LEU A 176 9.64 15.58 10.84
CA LEU A 176 8.82 14.50 10.28
C LEU A 176 7.58 14.24 11.16
N ILE A 177 7.77 14.17 12.48
CA ILE A 177 6.68 13.96 13.44
C ILE A 177 5.70 15.12 13.37
N HIS A 178 6.18 16.37 13.45
CA HIS A 178 5.35 17.56 13.37
C HIS A 178 4.56 17.61 12.04
N TYR A 179 5.21 17.29 10.93
CA TYR A 179 4.57 17.23 9.62
C TYR A 179 3.48 16.14 9.58
N ALA A 180 3.78 14.94 10.09
CA ALA A 180 2.82 13.84 10.10
C ALA A 180 1.57 14.18 10.93
N ILE A 181 1.74 14.86 12.08
CA ILE A 181 0.62 15.36 12.91
C ILE A 181 -0.17 16.43 12.14
N SER A 182 0.51 17.43 11.55
CA SER A 182 -0.15 18.53 10.82
C SER A 182 -0.93 18.07 9.60
N GLN A 183 -0.50 16.97 8.98
CA GLN A 183 -1.18 16.34 7.85
C GLN A 183 -2.16 15.24 8.27
N GLN A 184 -2.39 15.06 9.58
CA GLN A 184 -3.27 14.03 10.15
C GLN A 184 -2.90 12.60 9.69
N LEU A 185 -1.59 12.33 9.51
CA LEU A 185 -1.08 11.03 9.08
C LEU A 185 -0.86 10.05 10.24
N LEU A 186 -0.97 10.52 11.48
CA LEU A 186 -0.85 9.73 12.70
C LEU A 186 -2.18 9.75 13.43
N GLN A 187 -2.73 8.59 13.65
CA GLN A 187 -3.77 8.35 14.64
C GLN A 187 -3.20 7.51 15.78
#